data_faca406c07d7a088df92f2e97d838b17
#
_entry.id   faca406c07d7a088df92f2e97d838b17
#
_cell.length_a   1.000
_cell.length_b   1.000
_cell.length_c   1.000
_cell.angle_alpha   90.00
_cell.angle_beta   90.00
_cell.angle_gamma   90.00
#
_symmetry.space_group_name_H-M   'P 1'
#
loop_
_entity.id
_entity.type
_entity.pdbx_description
1 polymer ?
#
loop_
_entity_poly.entity_id
_entity_poly.type
_entity_poly.pdbx_seq_one_letter_code
_entity_poly.pdbx_strand_id
1 'polypeptide(L)'
;NDLYRRVINRNNRLKRLMELRAPDVIIINEKRMLQEAVDILIDNAKAKQVTRGRRPARSLADMLRGKQGRFRQNLLGKRVDYSGRSVIVVGPHLRLDQCGIPKRMALELFRPFVINKVIERGLAYNIKNSNRLIDQAPPEIWEILEEIIADKKVLLNRAPTLHRLSVQAFRPVLIEDLVIQISPMVTSAFNADFDGDQMAVHLPLSPEAQYESSHLMLSTFNLLKPASGEAVTVPTLDMVLGCYYLTRVNPKDKDAGRTVSSQEEARLAYENDYLGLHAPIKIKGQETTYGRMIFNDVLPKGFEFINETLNKKSLTALVGRLISQFGSETAAETLD
;
A
#
# COMPACT_ATOMS: atom_id res chain seq x y z
N ASN A 1 -40.12 -0.97 -1.52
CA ASN A 1 -41.43 -0.42 -1.94
C ASN A 1 -42.60 -1.39 -1.69
N ASP A 2 -42.44 -2.73 -1.93
CA ASP A 2 -43.57 -3.69 -1.82
C ASP A 2 -44.09 -3.83 -0.39
N LEU A 3 -43.20 -3.79 0.63
CA LEU A 3 -43.63 -3.84 2.02
C LEU A 3 -44.35 -2.58 2.46
N TYR A 4 -43.91 -1.38 2.04
CA TYR A 4 -44.63 -0.12 2.28
C TYR A 4 -45.99 -0.16 1.63
N ARG A 5 -46.09 -0.55 0.37
CA ARG A 5 -47.36 -0.67 -0.34
C ARG A 5 -48.34 -1.61 0.38
N ARG A 6 -47.84 -2.69 0.95
CA ARG A 6 -48.64 -3.65 1.74
C ARG A 6 -49.21 -2.99 3.01
N VAL A 7 -48.39 -2.25 3.76
CA VAL A 7 -48.85 -1.50 4.95
C VAL A 7 -49.90 -0.47 4.58
N ILE A 8 -49.69 0.31 3.52
CA ILE A 8 -50.65 1.33 3.04
C ILE A 8 -51.98 0.69 2.65
N ASN A 9 -51.93 -0.39 1.90
CA ASN A 9 -53.16 -1.08 1.46
C ASN A 9 -53.95 -1.64 2.63
N ARG A 10 -53.25 -2.26 3.64
CA ARG A 10 -53.90 -2.77 4.85
C ARG A 10 -54.48 -1.63 5.69
N ASN A 11 -53.78 -0.54 5.86
CA ASN A 11 -54.29 0.64 6.56
C ASN A 11 -55.51 1.26 5.89
N ASN A 12 -55.48 1.41 4.56
CA ASN A 12 -56.64 1.96 3.82
C ASN A 12 -57.85 1.03 3.93
N ARG A 13 -57.62 -0.28 3.88
CA ARG A 13 -58.72 -1.26 4.07
C ARG A 13 -59.30 -1.19 5.49
N LEU A 14 -58.48 -1.10 6.50
CA LEU A 14 -58.91 -0.95 7.88
C LEU A 14 -59.73 0.33 8.07
N LYS A 15 -59.27 1.48 7.55
CA LYS A 15 -60.03 2.76 7.61
C LYS A 15 -61.42 2.61 7.00
N ARG A 16 -61.49 2.01 5.79
CA ARG A 16 -62.78 1.81 5.10
C ARG A 16 -63.75 0.90 5.86
N LEU A 17 -63.24 -0.15 6.54
CA LEU A 17 -64.07 -1.04 7.37
C LEU A 17 -64.57 -0.34 8.64
N MET A 18 -63.78 0.55 9.24
CA MET A 18 -64.19 1.37 10.37
C MET A 18 -65.25 2.39 9.97
N GLU A 19 -65.14 3.06 8.81
CA GLU A 19 -66.14 3.97 8.27
C GLU A 19 -67.47 3.28 7.98
N LEU A 20 -67.42 2.06 7.50
CA LEU A 20 -68.61 1.23 7.21
C LEU A 20 -69.22 0.57 8.46
N ARG A 21 -68.66 0.82 9.67
CA ARG A 21 -69.09 0.19 10.94
C ARG A 21 -69.18 -1.35 10.85
N ALA A 22 -68.17 -1.98 10.25
CA ALA A 22 -68.12 -3.44 10.12
C ALA A 22 -68.11 -4.13 11.51
N PRO A 23 -68.52 -5.41 11.61
CA PRO A 23 -68.45 -6.17 12.87
C PRO A 23 -67.08 -6.17 13.51
N ASP A 24 -67.02 -6.10 14.86
CA ASP A 24 -65.77 -6.00 15.61
C ASP A 24 -64.76 -7.12 15.31
N VAL A 25 -65.24 -8.35 15.08
CA VAL A 25 -64.40 -9.48 14.71
C VAL A 25 -63.59 -9.25 13.43
N ILE A 26 -64.18 -8.58 12.44
CA ILE A 26 -63.54 -8.24 11.17
C ILE A 26 -62.52 -7.13 11.40
N ILE A 27 -62.87 -6.10 12.18
CA ILE A 27 -62.00 -5.00 12.50
C ILE A 27 -60.76 -5.48 13.28
N ILE A 28 -60.95 -6.35 14.29
CA ILE A 28 -59.84 -6.95 15.08
C ILE A 28 -58.89 -7.75 14.19
N ASN A 29 -59.45 -8.56 13.28
CA ASN A 29 -58.62 -9.35 12.34
C ASN A 29 -57.81 -8.45 11.40
N GLU A 30 -58.42 -7.37 10.85
CA GLU A 30 -57.69 -6.47 9.95
C GLU A 30 -56.63 -5.63 10.71
N LYS A 31 -56.86 -5.27 11.99
CA LYS A 31 -55.84 -4.69 12.85
C LYS A 31 -54.63 -5.63 13.03
N ARG A 32 -54.87 -6.93 13.29
CA ARG A 32 -53.84 -7.96 13.39
C ARG A 32 -53.04 -8.06 12.08
N MET A 33 -53.73 -8.06 10.93
CA MET A 33 -53.05 -8.12 9.62
C MET A 33 -52.25 -6.87 9.29
N LEU A 34 -52.70 -5.70 9.76
CA LEU A 34 -51.93 -4.44 9.65
C LEU A 34 -50.67 -4.50 10.53
N GLN A 35 -50.82 -4.99 11.79
CA GLN A 35 -49.68 -5.16 12.70
C GLN A 35 -48.65 -6.11 12.08
N GLU A 36 -49.06 -7.26 11.55
CA GLU A 36 -48.19 -8.19 10.85
C GLU A 36 -47.45 -7.55 9.67
N ALA A 37 -48.13 -6.71 8.88
CA ALA A 37 -47.54 -5.99 7.78
C ALA A 37 -46.49 -4.96 8.22
N VAL A 38 -46.67 -4.30 9.35
CA VAL A 38 -45.74 -3.37 9.97
C VAL A 38 -44.53 -4.14 10.52
N ASP A 39 -44.74 -5.24 11.23
CA ASP A 39 -43.67 -6.08 11.76
C ASP A 39 -42.75 -6.60 10.66
N ILE A 40 -43.33 -7.05 9.53
CA ILE A 40 -42.58 -7.47 8.34
C ILE A 40 -41.81 -6.32 7.70
N LEU A 41 -42.38 -5.11 7.69
CA LEU A 41 -41.66 -3.93 7.20
C LEU A 41 -40.44 -3.61 8.03
N ILE A 42 -40.55 -3.77 9.35
CA ILE A 42 -39.42 -3.54 10.30
C ILE A 42 -38.40 -4.66 10.18
N ASP A 43 -38.82 -5.93 10.29
CA ASP A 43 -37.95 -7.10 10.20
C ASP A 43 -38.64 -8.29 9.52
N ASN A 44 -38.16 -8.67 8.33
CA ASN A 44 -38.69 -9.78 7.53
C ASN A 44 -37.98 -11.12 7.80
N ALA A 45 -37.01 -11.18 8.73
CA ALA A 45 -36.19 -12.40 8.94
C ALA A 45 -37.04 -13.63 9.33
N LYS A 46 -38.09 -13.43 10.13
CA LYS A 46 -38.99 -14.51 10.60
C LYS A 46 -40.06 -14.87 9.56
N ALA A 47 -40.67 -13.87 8.93
CA ALA A 47 -41.78 -14.06 8.01
C ALA A 47 -41.36 -14.51 6.61
N LYS A 48 -40.09 -14.30 6.23
CA LYS A 48 -39.53 -14.66 4.90
C LYS A 48 -40.40 -14.24 3.71
N GLN A 49 -41.04 -13.08 3.83
CA GLN A 49 -41.92 -12.57 2.80
C GLN A 49 -41.15 -12.30 1.50
N VAL A 50 -41.69 -12.73 0.38
CA VAL A 50 -41.06 -12.57 -0.94
C VAL A 50 -41.79 -11.51 -1.77
N THR A 51 -41.06 -10.90 -2.70
CA THR A 51 -41.59 -10.00 -3.74
C THR A 51 -42.28 -10.81 -4.86
N ARG A 52 -43.01 -10.14 -5.77
CA ARG A 52 -43.62 -10.80 -6.95
C ARG A 52 -42.61 -11.58 -7.79
N GLY A 53 -41.33 -11.22 -7.80
CA GLY A 53 -40.24 -11.91 -8.50
C GLY A 53 -39.58 -13.03 -7.68
N ARG A 54 -40.21 -13.57 -6.65
CA ARG A 54 -39.72 -14.63 -5.73
C ARG A 54 -38.43 -14.28 -4.99
N ARG A 55 -37.99 -13.01 -5.01
CA ARG A 55 -36.87 -12.55 -4.21
C ARG A 55 -37.35 -12.18 -2.80
N PRO A 56 -36.54 -12.43 -1.76
CA PRO A 56 -36.89 -11.99 -0.40
C PRO A 56 -37.06 -10.47 -0.38
N ALA A 57 -38.15 -10.01 0.23
CA ALA A 57 -38.40 -8.59 0.40
C ALA A 57 -37.47 -8.04 1.47
N ARG A 58 -36.72 -6.99 1.17
CA ARG A 58 -35.81 -6.32 2.14
C ARG A 58 -36.62 -5.48 3.12
N SER A 59 -36.52 -5.80 4.42
CA SER A 59 -37.05 -5.01 5.53
C SER A 59 -36.12 -3.84 5.86
N LEU A 60 -36.59 -2.94 6.74
CA LEU A 60 -35.76 -1.83 7.25
C LEU A 60 -34.50 -2.36 8.00
N ALA A 61 -34.66 -3.38 8.81
CA ALA A 61 -33.54 -4.03 9.51
C ALA A 61 -32.51 -4.61 8.55
N ASP A 62 -32.94 -5.23 7.43
CA ASP A 62 -32.03 -5.79 6.44
C ASP A 62 -31.23 -4.73 5.69
N MET A 63 -31.74 -3.50 5.59
CA MET A 63 -31.01 -2.38 5.00
C MET A 63 -29.92 -1.84 5.91
N LEU A 64 -30.02 -2.09 7.22
CA LEU A 64 -29.07 -1.56 8.22
C LEU A 64 -28.01 -2.59 8.63
N ARG A 65 -28.41 -3.87 8.78
CA ARG A 65 -27.54 -4.95 9.29
C ARG A 65 -26.75 -5.66 8.17
N GLY A 66 -25.70 -6.36 8.59
CA GLY A 66 -24.89 -7.24 7.73
C GLY A 66 -23.83 -6.50 6.92
N LYS A 67 -23.09 -7.26 6.08
CA LYS A 67 -21.97 -6.71 5.28
C LYS A 67 -22.40 -5.67 4.25
N GLN A 68 -23.63 -5.81 3.72
CA GLN A 68 -24.21 -4.91 2.72
C GLN A 68 -25.16 -3.87 3.34
N GLY A 69 -25.26 -3.82 4.66
CA GLY A 69 -26.05 -2.83 5.38
C GLY A 69 -25.38 -1.47 5.45
N ARG A 70 -26.20 -0.43 5.72
CA ARG A 70 -25.74 0.95 5.75
C ARG A 70 -24.61 1.20 6.74
N PHE A 71 -24.61 0.56 7.90
CA PHE A 71 -23.55 0.71 8.89
C PHE A 71 -22.20 0.28 8.33
N ARG A 72 -22.08 -0.93 7.81
CA ARG A 72 -20.79 -1.48 7.33
C ARG A 72 -20.38 -0.96 5.95
N GLN A 73 -21.34 -0.72 5.06
CA GLN A 73 -21.04 -0.39 3.67
C GLN A 73 -20.88 1.12 3.44
N ASN A 74 -21.55 1.98 4.21
CA ASN A 74 -21.61 3.41 3.94
C ASN A 74 -21.22 4.32 5.10
N LEU A 75 -21.24 3.84 6.36
CA LEU A 75 -20.92 4.65 7.54
C LEU A 75 -19.54 4.32 8.12
N LEU A 76 -19.22 3.04 8.35
CA LEU A 76 -17.90 2.62 8.83
C LEU A 76 -16.82 2.70 7.76
N GLY A 77 -17.19 2.71 6.50
CA GLY A 77 -16.29 2.87 5.37
C GLY A 77 -17.08 3.20 4.11
N LYS A 78 -16.44 3.92 3.19
CA LYS A 78 -17.01 4.31 1.89
C LYS A 78 -16.01 3.98 0.78
N ARG A 79 -16.50 3.81 -0.44
CA ARG A 79 -15.66 3.86 -1.63
C ARG A 79 -15.24 5.31 -1.85
N VAL A 80 -13.95 5.51 -2.11
CA VAL A 80 -13.38 6.84 -2.31
C VAL A 80 -12.94 7.01 -3.75
N ASP A 81 -13.06 8.24 -4.25
CA ASP A 81 -12.54 8.64 -5.55
C ASP A 81 -11.01 8.81 -5.47
N TYR A 82 -10.38 9.00 -6.60
CA TYR A 82 -8.92 9.13 -6.73
C TYR A 82 -8.15 7.96 -6.10
N SER A 83 -8.68 6.78 -6.32
CA SER A 83 -8.09 5.52 -5.89
C SER A 83 -8.15 4.48 -7.00
N GLY A 84 -7.16 3.61 -7.04
CA GLY A 84 -7.07 2.52 -8.01
C GLY A 84 -6.56 1.25 -7.34
N ARG A 85 -6.61 0.16 -8.07
CA ARG A 85 -6.09 -1.14 -7.58
C ARG A 85 -5.44 -1.89 -8.72
N SER A 86 -4.27 -2.47 -8.47
CA SER A 86 -3.58 -3.34 -9.43
C SER A 86 -2.77 -4.41 -8.71
N VAL A 87 -2.32 -5.38 -9.49
CA VAL A 87 -1.37 -6.41 -9.04
C VAL A 87 -0.01 -5.75 -8.76
N ILE A 88 0.70 -6.25 -7.77
CA ILE A 88 2.05 -5.80 -7.44
C ILE A 88 3.10 -6.75 -8.01
N VAL A 89 4.22 -6.18 -8.44
CA VAL A 89 5.41 -6.91 -8.85
C VAL A 89 6.66 -6.28 -8.23
N VAL A 90 7.74 -7.02 -8.22
CA VAL A 90 9.01 -6.54 -7.69
C VAL A 90 9.60 -5.46 -8.60
N GLY A 91 10.07 -4.38 -7.98
CA GLY A 91 10.83 -3.31 -8.63
C GLY A 91 12.18 -3.13 -7.94
N PRO A 92 13.20 -3.95 -8.26
CA PRO A 92 14.49 -3.94 -7.53
C PRO A 92 15.30 -2.66 -7.78
N HIS A 93 14.97 -1.90 -8.82
CA HIS A 93 15.59 -0.61 -9.14
C HIS A 93 14.95 0.57 -8.43
N LEU A 94 13.81 0.35 -7.74
CA LEU A 94 13.11 1.40 -7.03
C LEU A 94 13.70 1.59 -5.64
N ARG A 95 13.90 2.84 -5.26
CA ARG A 95 14.30 3.21 -3.91
C ARG A 95 13.20 2.89 -2.91
N LEU A 96 13.58 2.85 -1.64
CA LEU A 96 12.67 2.53 -0.54
C LEU A 96 11.46 3.48 -0.47
N ASP A 97 11.65 4.75 -0.86
CA ASP A 97 10.60 5.77 -0.89
C ASP A 97 9.82 5.83 -2.21
N GLN A 98 10.12 4.98 -3.18
CA GLN A 98 9.53 5.02 -4.52
C GLN A 98 8.56 3.85 -4.76
N CYS A 99 7.57 4.10 -5.61
CA CYS A 99 6.71 3.05 -6.18
C CYS A 99 6.47 3.32 -7.67
N GLY A 100 6.50 2.27 -8.47
CA GLY A 100 6.16 2.33 -9.89
C GLY A 100 4.64 2.28 -10.08
N ILE A 101 4.08 3.26 -10.77
CA ILE A 101 2.63 3.32 -11.08
C ILE A 101 2.44 3.34 -12.59
N PRO A 102 1.52 2.50 -13.14
CA PRO A 102 1.16 2.55 -14.54
C PRO A 102 0.79 3.95 -15.01
N LYS A 103 1.37 4.43 -16.10
CA LYS A 103 1.08 5.76 -16.67
C LYS A 103 -0.41 6.02 -16.84
N ARG A 104 -1.18 5.04 -17.34
CA ARG A 104 -2.63 5.18 -17.51
C ARG A 104 -3.37 5.32 -16.17
N MET A 105 -2.97 4.57 -15.14
CA MET A 105 -3.54 4.69 -13.80
C MET A 105 -3.20 6.06 -13.20
N ALA A 106 -1.95 6.51 -13.33
CA ALA A 106 -1.52 7.81 -12.85
C ALA A 106 -2.32 8.94 -13.51
N LEU A 107 -2.56 8.89 -14.82
CA LEU A 107 -3.33 9.90 -15.53
C LEU A 107 -4.76 10.03 -14.99
N GLU A 108 -5.41 8.92 -14.64
CA GLU A 108 -6.76 8.95 -14.04
C GLU A 108 -6.72 9.44 -12.59
N LEU A 109 -5.75 9.01 -11.79
CA LEU A 109 -5.63 9.44 -10.39
C LEU A 109 -5.34 10.94 -10.27
N PHE A 110 -4.43 11.45 -11.10
CA PHE A 110 -3.99 12.85 -11.09
C PHE A 110 -4.81 13.76 -11.99
N ARG A 111 -5.89 13.26 -12.62
CA ARG A 111 -6.75 14.01 -13.57
C ARG A 111 -7.12 15.42 -13.11
N PRO A 112 -7.51 15.69 -11.84
CA PRO A 112 -7.84 17.06 -11.40
C PRO A 112 -6.66 18.02 -11.49
N PHE A 113 -5.48 17.55 -11.11
CA PHE A 113 -4.27 18.38 -11.15
C PHE A 113 -3.81 18.64 -12.58
N VAL A 114 -3.93 17.62 -13.45
CA VAL A 114 -3.63 17.75 -14.89
C VAL A 114 -4.59 18.75 -15.54
N ILE A 115 -5.90 18.70 -15.25
CA ILE A 115 -6.89 19.65 -15.75
C ILE A 115 -6.51 21.09 -15.38
N ASN A 116 -6.16 21.33 -14.12
CA ASN A 116 -5.75 22.67 -13.67
C ASN A 116 -4.52 23.15 -14.42
N LYS A 117 -3.50 22.30 -14.53
CA LYS A 117 -2.24 22.66 -15.20
C LYS A 117 -2.41 22.90 -16.70
N VAL A 118 -3.28 22.12 -17.36
CA VAL A 118 -3.64 22.28 -18.77
C VAL A 118 -4.32 23.63 -19.01
N ILE A 119 -5.22 24.05 -18.10
CA ILE A 119 -5.88 25.36 -18.19
C ILE A 119 -4.89 26.49 -17.89
N GLU A 120 -4.04 26.37 -16.89
CA GLU A 120 -2.97 27.33 -16.55
C GLU A 120 -2.01 27.58 -17.71
N ARG A 121 -1.64 26.51 -18.44
CA ARG A 121 -0.77 26.59 -19.63
C ARG A 121 -1.50 27.09 -20.91
N GLY A 122 -2.81 27.32 -20.82
CA GLY A 122 -3.60 27.79 -21.94
C GLY A 122 -3.85 26.76 -23.05
N LEU A 123 -3.57 25.47 -22.79
CA LEU A 123 -3.79 24.38 -23.76
C LEU A 123 -5.28 24.07 -23.94
N ALA A 124 -6.10 24.44 -22.96
CA ALA A 124 -7.56 24.33 -23.04
C ALA A 124 -8.25 25.46 -22.26
N TYR A 125 -9.40 25.94 -22.77
CA TYR A 125 -10.13 27.07 -22.18
C TYR A 125 -11.17 26.63 -21.14
N ASN A 126 -11.54 25.37 -21.10
CA ASN A 126 -12.54 24.87 -20.14
C ASN A 126 -12.30 23.39 -19.80
N ILE A 127 -12.93 22.94 -18.72
CA ILE A 127 -12.80 21.57 -18.19
C ILE A 127 -13.19 20.51 -19.23
N LYS A 128 -14.18 20.78 -20.08
CA LYS A 128 -14.64 19.82 -21.10
C LYS A 128 -13.58 19.60 -22.17
N ASN A 129 -12.92 20.66 -22.63
CA ASN A 129 -11.87 20.58 -23.61
C ASN A 129 -10.59 19.97 -22.99
N SER A 130 -10.28 20.30 -21.73
CA SER A 130 -9.18 19.67 -20.98
C SER A 130 -9.38 18.16 -20.87
N ASN A 131 -10.58 17.70 -20.52
CA ASN A 131 -10.87 16.26 -20.47
C ASN A 131 -10.69 15.59 -21.82
N ARG A 132 -11.12 16.19 -22.93
CA ARG A 132 -10.90 15.65 -24.28
C ARG A 132 -9.41 15.53 -24.61
N LEU A 133 -8.63 16.56 -24.26
CA LEU A 133 -7.19 16.57 -24.48
C LEU A 133 -6.50 15.48 -23.66
N ILE A 134 -6.91 15.30 -22.40
CA ILE A 134 -6.39 14.25 -21.52
C ILE A 134 -6.74 12.84 -22.07
N ASP A 135 -7.97 12.66 -22.58
CA ASP A 135 -8.39 11.37 -23.14
C ASP A 135 -7.61 11.01 -24.43
N GLN A 136 -7.14 12.01 -25.18
CA GLN A 136 -6.25 11.83 -26.35
C GLN A 136 -4.81 11.56 -25.93
N ALA A 137 -4.42 11.97 -24.73
CA ALA A 137 -3.11 11.80 -24.12
C ALA A 137 -1.92 12.13 -25.05
N PRO A 138 -1.85 13.35 -25.66
CA PRO A 138 -0.72 13.77 -26.44
C PRO A 138 0.56 13.90 -25.59
N PRO A 139 1.76 14.01 -26.18
CA PRO A 139 3.03 14.07 -25.44
C PRO A 139 3.06 15.14 -24.35
N GLU A 140 2.48 16.32 -24.60
CA GLU A 140 2.43 17.43 -23.65
C GLU A 140 1.70 17.08 -22.34
N ILE A 141 0.72 16.19 -22.40
CA ILE A 141 0.00 15.73 -21.21
C ILE A 141 0.88 14.83 -20.34
N TRP A 142 1.73 14.03 -20.94
CA TRP A 142 2.68 13.20 -20.19
C TRP A 142 3.75 14.04 -19.50
N GLU A 143 4.27 15.08 -20.14
CA GLU A 143 5.20 16.04 -19.53
C GLU A 143 4.56 16.75 -18.33
N ILE A 144 3.31 17.21 -18.48
CA ILE A 144 2.54 17.81 -17.38
C ILE A 144 2.33 16.83 -16.25
N LEU A 145 2.03 15.57 -16.55
CA LEU A 145 1.85 14.54 -15.54
C LEU A 145 3.14 14.26 -14.77
N GLU A 146 4.28 14.17 -15.44
CA GLU A 146 5.59 13.99 -14.80
C GLU A 146 5.93 15.15 -13.86
N GLU A 147 5.68 16.40 -14.29
CA GLU A 147 5.87 17.59 -13.45
C GLU A 147 5.02 17.54 -12.18
N ILE A 148 3.73 17.16 -12.30
CA ILE A 148 2.82 17.08 -11.17
C ILE A 148 3.22 15.97 -10.19
N ILE A 149 3.64 14.81 -10.71
CA ILE A 149 4.00 13.64 -9.92
C ILE A 149 5.25 13.88 -9.09
N ALA A 150 6.20 14.67 -9.56
CA ALA A 150 7.45 14.95 -8.86
C ALA A 150 7.24 15.46 -7.43
N ASP A 151 6.23 16.30 -7.22
CA ASP A 151 5.93 16.91 -5.92
C ASP A 151 4.93 16.11 -5.07
N LYS A 152 4.18 15.19 -5.67
CA LYS A 152 3.08 14.51 -5.00
C LYS A 152 3.49 13.15 -4.46
N LYS A 153 2.86 12.77 -3.37
CA LYS A 153 2.96 11.44 -2.77
C LYS A 153 1.65 10.69 -2.97
N VAL A 154 1.74 9.38 -3.06
CA VAL A 154 0.60 8.46 -3.10
C VAL A 154 0.67 7.52 -1.92
N LEU A 155 -0.50 7.04 -1.47
CA LEU A 155 -0.59 6.04 -0.42
C LEU A 155 -0.82 4.68 -1.05
N LEU A 156 0.00 3.70 -0.69
CA LEU A 156 -0.24 2.29 -1.01
C LEU A 156 -0.84 1.59 0.19
N ASN A 157 -1.82 0.73 -0.06
CA ASN A 157 -2.47 -0.08 0.96
C ASN A 157 -2.65 -1.51 0.47
N ARG A 158 -2.29 -2.50 1.31
CA ARG A 158 -2.64 -3.90 1.11
C ARG A 158 -3.70 -4.32 2.12
N ALA A 159 -4.80 -4.91 1.63
CA ALA A 159 -5.78 -5.55 2.49
C ALA A 159 -5.34 -6.99 2.86
N PRO A 160 -5.54 -7.45 4.12
CA PRO A 160 -6.18 -6.74 5.22
C PRO A 160 -5.24 -5.72 5.90
N THR A 161 -5.75 -4.54 6.24
CA THR A 161 -4.99 -3.50 6.93
C THR A 161 -4.96 -3.80 8.43
N LEU A 162 -3.94 -4.55 8.86
CA LEU A 162 -3.84 -5.04 10.25
C LEU A 162 -3.18 -4.05 11.20
N HIS A 163 -2.29 -3.20 10.69
CA HIS A 163 -1.56 -2.21 11.47
C HIS A 163 -1.23 -0.97 10.60
N ARG A 164 -0.71 0.08 11.23
CA ARG A 164 -0.44 1.35 10.55
C ARG A 164 0.53 1.25 9.37
N LEU A 165 1.48 0.30 9.40
CA LEU A 165 2.46 0.10 8.31
C LEU A 165 1.85 -0.57 7.08
N SER A 166 0.61 -1.05 7.15
CA SER A 166 -0.13 -1.56 5.97
C SER A 166 -0.64 -0.44 5.06
N VAL A 167 -0.45 0.82 5.46
CA VAL A 167 -0.67 2.02 4.63
C VAL A 167 0.57 2.88 4.74
N GLN A 168 1.28 3.10 3.64
CA GLN A 168 2.48 3.92 3.60
C GLN A 168 2.46 4.83 2.37
N ALA A 169 3.16 5.97 2.48
CA ALA A 169 3.32 6.91 1.39
C ALA A 169 4.58 6.61 0.58
N PHE A 170 4.50 6.86 -0.71
CA PHE A 170 5.59 6.68 -1.66
C PHE A 170 5.63 7.83 -2.66
N ARG A 171 6.80 8.08 -3.25
CA ARG A 171 6.99 8.91 -4.43
C ARG A 171 6.65 8.08 -5.67
N PRO A 172 5.63 8.44 -6.43
CA PRO A 172 5.28 7.69 -7.63
C PRO A 172 6.32 7.92 -8.75
N VAL A 173 6.67 6.83 -9.43
CA VAL A 173 7.47 6.81 -10.65
C VAL A 173 6.60 6.22 -11.76
N LEU A 174 6.55 6.85 -12.93
CA LEU A 174 5.76 6.37 -14.05
C LEU A 174 6.44 5.18 -14.73
N ILE A 175 5.67 4.13 -14.93
CA ILE A 175 6.10 2.93 -15.63
C ILE A 175 5.16 2.59 -16.79
N GLU A 176 5.69 1.94 -17.82
CA GLU A 176 4.90 1.52 -18.99
C GLU A 176 4.04 0.27 -18.70
N ASP A 177 4.44 -0.54 -17.72
CA ASP A 177 3.72 -1.74 -17.32
C ASP A 177 2.32 -1.43 -16.78
N LEU A 178 1.44 -2.43 -16.76
CA LEU A 178 0.08 -2.31 -16.23
C LEU A 178 -0.05 -2.73 -14.75
N VAL A 179 1.06 -2.93 -14.08
CA VAL A 179 1.17 -3.41 -12.70
C VAL A 179 1.84 -2.36 -11.82
N ILE A 180 1.63 -2.43 -10.51
CA ILE A 180 2.32 -1.57 -9.55
C ILE A 180 3.67 -2.23 -9.20
N GLN A 181 4.75 -1.46 -9.26
CA GLN A 181 6.07 -1.93 -8.82
C GLN A 181 6.40 -1.36 -7.44
N ILE A 182 6.91 -2.22 -6.57
CA ILE A 182 7.39 -1.82 -5.23
C ILE A 182 8.75 -2.44 -4.94
N SER A 183 9.53 -1.74 -4.10
CA SER A 183 10.81 -2.29 -3.61
C SER A 183 10.55 -3.56 -2.80
N PRO A 184 11.36 -4.62 -2.97
CA PRO A 184 11.23 -5.84 -2.17
C PRO A 184 11.42 -5.59 -0.66
N MET A 185 12.10 -4.53 -0.27
CA MET A 185 12.37 -4.17 1.12
C MET A 185 11.10 -3.76 1.91
N VAL A 186 10.06 -3.24 1.24
CA VAL A 186 8.81 -2.80 1.90
C VAL A 186 7.77 -3.93 2.05
N THR A 187 7.98 -5.07 1.41
CA THR A 187 7.01 -6.18 1.39
C THR A 187 6.68 -6.70 2.78
N SER A 188 7.67 -6.77 3.67
CA SER A 188 7.49 -7.23 5.06
C SER A 188 6.52 -6.35 5.85
N ALA A 189 6.53 -5.02 5.63
CA ALA A 189 5.63 -4.09 6.29
C ALA A 189 4.17 -4.26 5.84
N PHE A 190 3.95 -4.59 4.57
CA PHE A 190 2.62 -4.87 4.02
C PHE A 190 2.17 -6.32 4.21
N ASN A 191 3.05 -7.20 4.68
CA ASN A 191 2.85 -8.65 4.63
C ASN A 191 2.44 -9.11 3.23
N ALA A 192 3.15 -8.61 2.21
CA ALA A 192 2.87 -8.81 0.79
C ALA A 192 3.89 -9.76 0.17
N ASP A 193 3.44 -10.52 -0.81
CA ASP A 193 4.27 -11.32 -1.70
C ASP A 193 3.89 -11.08 -3.16
N PHE A 194 4.72 -11.57 -4.08
CA PHE A 194 4.54 -11.33 -5.52
C PHE A 194 3.89 -12.54 -6.23
N ASP A 195 3.01 -13.24 -5.54
CA ASP A 195 2.26 -14.41 -6.06
C ASP A 195 0.94 -14.05 -6.76
N GLY A 196 0.67 -12.77 -6.96
CA GLY A 196 -0.57 -12.24 -7.52
C GLY A 196 -1.31 -11.30 -6.54
N ASP A 197 -0.67 -10.92 -5.45
CA ASP A 197 -1.19 -9.93 -4.51
C ASP A 197 -1.52 -8.60 -5.21
N GLN A 198 -2.53 -7.93 -4.71
CA GLN A 198 -2.98 -6.62 -5.20
C GLN A 198 -2.86 -5.58 -4.10
N MET A 199 -2.51 -4.36 -4.50
CA MET A 199 -2.54 -3.18 -3.64
C MET A 199 -3.47 -2.11 -4.18
N ALA A 200 -4.04 -1.35 -3.26
CA ALA A 200 -4.77 -0.13 -3.57
C ALA A 200 -3.83 1.07 -3.53
N VAL A 201 -4.01 1.99 -4.47
CA VAL A 201 -3.34 3.30 -4.53
C VAL A 201 -4.36 4.37 -4.22
N HIS A 202 -4.01 5.32 -3.37
CA HIS A 202 -4.84 6.47 -3.03
C HIS A 202 -4.03 7.76 -3.23
N LEU A 203 -4.67 8.78 -3.78
CA LEU A 203 -4.06 10.10 -3.95
C LEU A 203 -4.60 11.07 -2.91
N PRO A 204 -3.78 11.53 -1.93
CA PRO A 204 -4.14 12.65 -1.07
C PRO A 204 -4.27 13.93 -1.89
N LEU A 205 -5.39 14.64 -1.77
CA LEU A 205 -5.70 15.79 -2.62
C LEU A 205 -5.31 17.12 -1.98
N SER A 206 -5.53 17.29 -0.66
CA SER A 206 -5.25 18.55 0.02
C SER A 206 -3.76 18.74 0.32
N PRO A 207 -3.29 20.00 0.42
CA PRO A 207 -1.91 20.29 0.82
C PRO A 207 -1.54 19.70 2.18
N GLU A 208 -2.47 19.75 3.15
CA GLU A 208 -2.28 19.18 4.48
C GLU A 208 -2.11 17.66 4.43
N ALA A 209 -2.96 16.96 3.65
CA ALA A 209 -2.85 15.52 3.49
C ALA A 209 -1.55 15.10 2.76
N GLN A 210 -1.07 15.90 1.81
CA GLN A 210 0.23 15.71 1.16
C GLN A 210 1.40 15.96 2.14
N TYR A 211 1.26 16.95 3.01
CA TYR A 211 2.25 17.22 4.06
C TYR A 211 2.34 16.04 5.05
N GLU A 212 1.21 15.57 5.56
CA GLU A 212 1.17 14.38 6.44
C GLU A 212 1.72 13.13 5.76
N SER A 213 1.39 12.92 4.48
CA SER A 213 1.93 11.82 3.68
C SER A 213 3.45 11.87 3.58
N SER A 214 4.01 13.08 3.45
CA SER A 214 5.46 13.29 3.30
C SER A 214 6.23 13.18 4.62
N HIS A 215 5.66 13.58 5.76
CA HIS A 215 6.38 13.71 7.03
C HIS A 215 6.05 12.60 8.04
N LEU A 216 4.85 11.98 7.94
CA LEU A 216 4.42 10.95 8.87
C LEU A 216 4.33 9.56 8.24
N MET A 217 3.90 9.49 6.98
CA MET A 217 3.53 8.22 6.34
C MET A 217 4.55 7.70 5.33
N LEU A 218 5.59 8.47 5.01
CA LEU A 218 6.60 8.03 4.04
C LEU A 218 7.30 6.76 4.53
N SER A 219 7.55 5.83 3.63
CA SER A 219 8.17 4.53 3.91
C SER A 219 9.51 4.65 4.65
N THR A 220 10.31 5.65 4.32
CA THR A 220 11.62 5.92 4.96
C THR A 220 11.53 6.28 6.44
N PHE A 221 10.40 6.81 6.92
CA PHE A 221 10.18 7.09 8.35
C PHE A 221 9.56 5.92 9.12
N ASN A 222 9.08 4.92 8.41
CA ASN A 222 8.34 3.79 8.99
C ASN A 222 9.13 2.48 8.94
N LEU A 223 10.41 2.53 9.31
CA LEU A 223 11.32 1.38 9.28
C LEU A 223 11.21 0.44 10.49
N LEU A 224 10.53 0.87 11.56
CA LEU A 224 10.41 0.12 12.81
C LEU A 224 8.98 -0.38 13.04
N LYS A 225 8.86 -1.58 13.60
CA LYS A 225 7.58 -2.14 14.05
C LYS A 225 7.05 -1.35 15.25
N PRO A 226 5.80 -0.85 15.23
CA PRO A 226 5.24 -0.09 16.35
C PRO A 226 5.15 -0.89 17.66
N ALA A 227 5.01 -2.21 17.56
CA ALA A 227 4.81 -3.08 18.72
C ALA A 227 6.11 -3.43 19.46
N SER A 228 7.20 -3.73 18.71
CA SER A 228 8.45 -4.24 19.29
C SER A 228 9.63 -3.26 19.17
N GLY A 229 9.53 -2.24 18.31
CA GLY A 229 10.66 -1.37 17.99
C GLY A 229 11.75 -2.03 17.12
N GLU A 230 11.54 -3.27 16.70
CA GLU A 230 12.46 -3.95 15.78
C GLU A 230 12.35 -3.40 14.36
N ALA A 231 13.45 -3.47 13.59
CA ALA A 231 13.43 -3.12 12.18
C ALA A 231 12.47 -4.05 11.41
N VAL A 232 11.57 -3.45 10.62
CA VAL A 232 10.65 -4.17 9.72
C VAL A 232 11.22 -4.26 8.31
N THR A 233 11.91 -3.21 7.88
CA THR A 233 12.58 -3.13 6.58
C THR A 233 13.96 -3.73 6.73
N VAL A 234 14.10 -4.99 6.35
CA VAL A 234 15.32 -5.78 6.49
C VAL A 234 15.53 -6.60 5.23
N PRO A 235 16.78 -6.76 4.75
CA PRO A 235 17.08 -7.67 3.64
C PRO A 235 16.49 -9.07 3.86
N THR A 236 15.91 -9.64 2.81
CA THR A 236 15.27 -10.97 2.85
C THR A 236 15.73 -11.82 1.66
N LEU A 237 15.55 -13.15 1.75
CA LEU A 237 15.80 -14.11 0.68
C LEU A 237 17.18 -13.91 0.01
N ASP A 238 17.20 -13.59 -1.27
CA ASP A 238 18.40 -13.48 -2.09
C ASP A 238 19.34 -12.35 -1.62
N MET A 239 18.78 -11.28 -1.04
CA MET A 239 19.60 -10.21 -0.44
C MET A 239 20.41 -10.72 0.76
N VAL A 240 19.80 -11.55 1.63
CA VAL A 240 20.51 -12.20 2.75
C VAL A 240 21.56 -13.15 2.23
N LEU A 241 21.25 -13.92 1.18
CA LEU A 241 22.20 -14.83 0.53
C LEU A 241 23.38 -14.05 -0.06
N GLY A 242 23.13 -12.91 -0.71
CA GLY A 242 24.17 -12.02 -1.24
C GLY A 242 25.09 -11.47 -0.15
N CYS A 243 24.51 -10.93 0.93
CA CYS A 243 25.28 -10.42 2.08
C CYS A 243 26.09 -11.55 2.77
N TYR A 244 25.50 -12.74 2.92
CA TYR A 244 26.19 -13.91 3.45
C TYR A 244 27.36 -14.32 2.55
N TYR A 245 27.11 -14.43 1.24
CA TYR A 245 28.15 -14.78 0.27
C TYR A 245 29.30 -13.77 0.30
N LEU A 246 28.99 -12.47 0.30
CA LEU A 246 29.99 -11.41 0.32
C LEU A 246 30.87 -11.44 1.58
N THR A 247 30.28 -11.75 2.74
CA THR A 247 30.97 -11.70 4.05
C THR A 247 31.56 -13.04 4.51
N ARG A 248 31.39 -14.10 3.74
CA ARG A 248 31.91 -15.42 4.01
C ARG A 248 33.46 -15.45 3.95
N VAL A 249 34.09 -16.30 4.75
CA VAL A 249 35.55 -16.57 4.72
C VAL A 249 35.81 -17.91 4.09
N ASN A 250 36.76 -17.98 3.16
CA ASN A 250 37.26 -19.22 2.58
C ASN A 250 38.79 -19.30 2.67
N PRO A 251 39.35 -20.08 3.61
CA PRO A 251 40.79 -20.18 3.78
C PRO A 251 41.52 -20.81 2.60
N LYS A 252 40.80 -21.43 1.67
CA LYS A 252 41.34 -22.06 0.46
C LYS A 252 41.25 -21.19 -0.79
N ASP A 253 40.83 -19.95 -0.64
CA ASP A 253 40.74 -19.01 -1.76
C ASP A 253 42.11 -18.47 -2.16
N LYS A 254 42.17 -17.85 -3.37
CA LYS A 254 43.42 -17.33 -3.93
C LYS A 254 44.10 -16.33 -2.98
N ASP A 255 45.36 -16.52 -2.73
CA ASP A 255 46.26 -15.66 -1.95
C ASP A 255 45.80 -15.42 -0.49
N ALA A 256 45.25 -16.48 0.14
CA ALA A 256 44.87 -16.46 1.53
C ALA A 256 46.07 -16.21 2.46
N GLY A 257 45.91 -15.31 3.42
CA GLY A 257 46.97 -14.93 4.38
C GLY A 257 47.86 -13.75 3.97
N ARG A 258 47.62 -13.14 2.81
CA ARG A 258 48.33 -11.94 2.34
C ARG A 258 48.11 -10.76 3.30
N THR A 259 49.18 -10.00 3.51
CA THR A 259 49.10 -8.71 4.22
C THR A 259 49.05 -7.59 3.21
N VAL A 260 48.07 -6.72 3.36
CA VAL A 260 47.79 -5.58 2.47
C VAL A 260 47.85 -4.30 3.29
N SER A 261 48.43 -3.24 2.73
CA SER A 261 48.60 -1.96 3.44
C SER A 261 47.39 -1.07 3.40
N SER A 262 46.59 -1.16 2.33
CA SER A 262 45.38 -0.34 2.15
C SER A 262 44.25 -1.12 1.47
N GLN A 263 43.04 -0.56 1.55
CA GLN A 263 41.86 -1.09 0.86
C GLN A 263 41.99 -0.99 -0.67
N GLU A 264 42.64 0.06 -1.16
CA GLU A 264 42.91 0.27 -2.59
C GLU A 264 43.84 -0.81 -3.15
N GLU A 265 44.88 -1.21 -2.38
CA GLU A 265 45.74 -2.31 -2.74
C GLU A 265 44.98 -3.65 -2.81
N ALA A 266 44.07 -3.90 -1.86
CA ALA A 266 43.22 -5.09 -1.89
C ALA A 266 42.30 -5.10 -3.11
N ARG A 267 41.73 -3.92 -3.46
CA ARG A 267 40.90 -3.74 -4.64
C ARG A 267 41.67 -4.04 -5.93
N LEU A 268 42.83 -3.43 -6.10
CA LEU A 268 43.69 -3.66 -7.27
C LEU A 268 44.09 -5.13 -7.39
N ALA A 269 44.42 -5.78 -6.26
CA ALA A 269 44.77 -7.22 -6.26
C ALA A 269 43.56 -8.08 -6.69
N TYR A 270 42.35 -7.73 -6.26
CA TYR A 270 41.14 -8.44 -6.67
C TYR A 270 40.79 -8.19 -8.15
N GLU A 271 40.85 -6.96 -8.62
CA GLU A 271 40.54 -6.59 -10.03
C GLU A 271 41.54 -7.26 -11.01
N ASN A 272 42.76 -7.51 -10.58
CA ASN A 272 43.76 -8.22 -11.38
C ASN A 272 43.82 -9.76 -11.13
N ASP A 273 42.77 -10.31 -10.48
CA ASP A 273 42.63 -11.75 -10.19
C ASP A 273 43.79 -12.39 -9.35
N TYR A 274 44.53 -11.56 -8.59
CA TYR A 274 45.54 -12.01 -7.63
C TYR A 274 44.96 -12.35 -6.25
N LEU A 275 43.82 -11.80 -5.89
CA LEU A 275 43.16 -12.00 -4.60
C LEU A 275 41.74 -12.53 -4.78
N GLY A 276 41.39 -13.55 -3.97
CA GLY A 276 40.00 -14.05 -3.92
C GLY A 276 39.12 -13.19 -3.05
N LEU A 277 37.79 -13.12 -3.40
CA LEU A 277 36.79 -12.33 -2.68
C LEU A 277 36.68 -12.73 -1.20
N HIS A 278 36.84 -14.02 -0.91
CA HIS A 278 36.68 -14.65 0.40
C HIS A 278 37.98 -14.99 1.10
N ALA A 279 39.12 -14.67 0.47
CA ALA A 279 40.44 -14.95 1.02
C ALA A 279 40.65 -14.14 2.32
N PRO A 280 41.08 -14.77 3.43
CA PRO A 280 41.48 -14.04 4.61
C PRO A 280 42.75 -13.24 4.32
N ILE A 281 42.70 -11.95 4.55
CA ILE A 281 43.80 -10.98 4.39
C ILE A 281 44.02 -10.22 5.68
N LYS A 282 45.23 -9.70 5.88
CA LYS A 282 45.56 -8.87 7.04
C LYS A 282 45.73 -7.40 6.61
N ILE A 283 44.92 -6.50 7.17
CA ILE A 283 45.07 -5.06 6.99
C ILE A 283 45.24 -4.40 8.34
N LYS A 284 46.31 -3.61 8.50
CA LYS A 284 46.58 -2.88 9.75
C LYS A 284 46.51 -3.76 11.01
N GLY A 285 46.85 -5.05 10.87
CA GLY A 285 46.84 -6.04 11.97
C GLY A 285 45.47 -6.73 12.21
N GLN A 286 44.41 -6.33 11.51
CA GLN A 286 43.13 -7.01 11.55
C GLN A 286 42.99 -8.01 10.41
N GLU A 287 42.52 -9.23 10.73
CA GLU A 287 42.20 -10.25 9.76
C GLU A 287 40.76 -10.02 9.23
N THR A 288 40.62 -9.89 7.91
CA THR A 288 39.33 -9.64 7.24
C THR A 288 39.36 -10.27 5.84
N THR A 289 38.32 -10.02 5.03
CA THR A 289 38.25 -10.40 3.61
C THR A 289 37.93 -9.20 2.75
N TYR A 290 38.29 -9.24 1.47
CA TYR A 290 37.93 -8.16 0.54
C TYR A 290 36.40 -7.97 0.43
N GLY A 291 35.64 -9.08 0.43
CA GLY A 291 34.17 -9.00 0.42
C GLY A 291 33.58 -8.28 1.63
N ARG A 292 34.14 -8.45 2.84
CA ARG A 292 33.73 -7.68 4.02
C ARG A 292 34.05 -6.20 3.89
N MET A 293 35.14 -5.86 3.22
CA MET A 293 35.49 -4.45 2.99
C MET A 293 34.46 -3.78 2.06
N ILE A 294 34.09 -4.44 0.95
CA ILE A 294 33.03 -3.97 0.05
C ILE A 294 31.71 -3.74 0.80
N PHE A 295 31.35 -4.68 1.69
CA PHE A 295 30.15 -4.52 2.51
C PHE A 295 30.22 -3.31 3.44
N ASN A 296 31.37 -3.08 4.08
CA ASN A 296 31.55 -1.96 4.99
C ASN A 296 31.63 -0.60 4.27
N ASP A 297 31.99 -0.56 2.99
CA ASP A 297 32.02 0.66 2.19
C ASP A 297 30.60 1.26 1.95
N VAL A 298 29.57 0.41 1.99
CA VAL A 298 28.18 0.83 1.89
C VAL A 298 27.67 1.47 3.18
N LEU A 299 28.31 1.15 4.33
CA LEU A 299 27.86 1.67 5.63
C LEU A 299 28.26 3.15 5.81
N PRO A 300 27.46 3.93 6.54
CA PRO A 300 27.76 5.36 6.76
C PRO A 300 29.07 5.54 7.53
N LYS A 301 29.76 6.64 7.22
CA LYS A 301 31.03 7.00 7.88
C LYS A 301 30.83 7.12 9.40
N GLY A 302 31.66 6.40 10.16
CA GLY A 302 31.58 6.36 11.62
C GLY A 302 30.83 5.15 12.18
N PHE A 303 30.29 4.27 11.33
CA PHE A 303 29.76 3.00 11.76
C PHE A 303 30.91 2.02 12.09
N GLU A 304 30.70 1.15 13.07
CA GLU A 304 31.67 0.12 13.46
C GLU A 304 31.93 -0.86 12.30
N PHE A 305 33.23 -1.19 12.07
CA PHE A 305 33.60 -2.14 11.01
C PHE A 305 33.07 -3.54 11.33
N ILE A 306 32.23 -4.08 10.45
CA ILE A 306 31.62 -5.39 10.58
C ILE A 306 32.61 -6.46 10.05
N ASN A 307 33.09 -7.30 10.94
CA ASN A 307 34.07 -8.37 10.60
C ASN A 307 33.53 -9.77 10.89
N GLU A 308 32.25 -9.99 10.72
CA GLU A 308 31.57 -11.28 10.89
C GLU A 308 30.86 -11.72 9.62
N THR A 309 30.53 -13.01 9.52
CA THR A 309 29.67 -13.52 8.44
C THR A 309 28.24 -13.18 8.73
N LEU A 310 27.62 -12.42 7.84
CA LEU A 310 26.28 -11.90 8.03
C LEU A 310 25.21 -12.95 7.72
N ASN A 311 24.26 -13.09 8.64
CA ASN A 311 23.05 -13.88 8.49
C ASN A 311 21.82 -12.98 8.72
N LYS A 312 20.62 -13.54 8.55
CA LYS A 312 19.39 -12.78 8.72
C LYS A 312 19.29 -12.07 10.08
N LYS A 313 19.71 -12.73 11.17
CA LYS A 313 19.64 -12.13 12.54
C LYS A 313 20.65 -11.00 12.69
N SER A 314 21.89 -11.21 12.23
CA SER A 314 22.93 -10.16 12.25
C SER A 314 22.53 -8.95 11.42
N LEU A 315 21.93 -9.15 10.23
CA LEU A 315 21.43 -8.07 9.38
C LEU A 315 20.27 -7.30 10.06
N THR A 316 19.34 -7.99 10.70
CA THR A 316 18.25 -7.32 11.44
C THR A 316 18.79 -6.46 12.58
N ALA A 317 19.75 -6.98 13.36
CA ALA A 317 20.39 -6.24 14.43
C ALA A 317 21.21 -5.05 13.91
N LEU A 318 21.89 -5.21 12.77
CA LEU A 318 22.66 -4.17 12.09
C LEU A 318 21.75 -3.03 11.66
N VAL A 319 20.65 -3.31 10.96
CA VAL A 319 19.66 -2.28 10.55
C VAL A 319 19.07 -1.57 11.77
N GLY A 320 18.76 -2.29 12.86
CA GLY A 320 18.32 -1.67 14.11
C GLY A 320 19.35 -0.70 14.70
N ARG A 321 20.65 -1.07 14.68
CA ARG A 321 21.76 -0.18 15.12
C ARG A 321 21.93 1.03 14.20
N LEU A 322 21.82 0.85 12.88
CA LEU A 322 21.86 1.95 11.91
C LEU A 322 20.76 2.99 12.19
N ILE A 323 19.52 2.54 12.36
CA ILE A 323 18.39 3.43 12.65
C ILE A 323 18.59 4.17 13.97
N SER A 324 19.08 3.48 15.02
CA SER A 324 19.28 4.09 16.34
C SER A 324 20.43 5.10 16.40
N GLN A 325 21.51 4.92 15.61
CA GLN A 325 22.70 5.77 15.64
C GLN A 325 22.64 6.91 14.63
N PHE A 326 22.12 6.67 13.43
CA PHE A 326 22.16 7.62 12.32
C PHE A 326 20.78 8.13 11.89
N GLY A 327 19.71 7.61 12.47
CA GLY A 327 18.33 7.98 12.13
C GLY A 327 17.79 7.23 10.92
N SER A 328 16.49 7.43 10.67
CA SER A 328 15.75 6.68 9.65
C SER A 328 16.16 7.04 8.22
N GLU A 329 16.50 8.29 7.97
CA GLU A 329 16.83 8.80 6.63
C GLU A 329 18.14 8.19 6.12
N THR A 330 19.22 8.29 6.91
CA THR A 330 20.52 7.68 6.58
C THR A 330 20.44 6.15 6.50
N ALA A 331 19.64 5.54 7.38
CA ALA A 331 19.40 4.09 7.31
C ALA A 331 18.67 3.69 6.02
N ALA A 332 17.71 4.47 5.56
CA ALA A 332 17.01 4.24 4.30
C ALA A 332 17.96 4.35 3.10
N GLU A 333 18.81 5.38 3.05
CA GLU A 333 19.84 5.55 2.01
C GLU A 333 20.85 4.40 1.98
N THR A 334 21.16 3.80 3.14
CA THR A 334 22.07 2.64 3.21
C THR A 334 21.41 1.34 2.74
N LEU A 335 20.07 1.25 2.83
CA LEU A 335 19.28 0.10 2.41
C LEU A 335 18.93 0.11 0.92
N ASP A 336 18.98 1.28 0.27
CA ASP A 336 18.81 1.47 -1.18
C ASP A 336 20.07 1.09 -1.95
#